data_5ee119f215f5e54b8cb52bea98a567a3
#
_entry.id   5ee119f215f5e54b8cb52bea98a567a3
#
_cell.length_a   1.000
_cell.length_b   1.000
_cell.length_c   1.000
_cell.angle_alpha   90.00
_cell.angle_beta   90.00
_cell.angle_gamma   90.00
#
_symmetry.space_group_name_H-M   'P 1'
#
loop_
_entity.id
_entity.type
_entity.pdbx_description
1 polymer ?
#
loop_
_entity_poly.entity_id
_entity_poly.type
_entity_poly.pdbx_seq_one_letter_code
_entity_poly.pdbx_strand_id
1 'polypeptide(L)'
;MKVKEIPGSVYHTLKLKSLKGKDLQTLRADHLPVIISLTSIPSRLHKVHITIRSILYQSKQAKKVILWLNENDKNHIPKSLKILCGETFEIRYTPLTSSHKKLIHTLELYPDDIIVTCDDDFIYNYYWLEKIYKQHLQHPKAIIGNFTRQIQYDADGNLLQYKKWTHQQPDNKKTILAIGAEGILYPPKSLSPIATDINLALELAPKADDLWFKAMALLQGTEVFQATDKPKGLIPIFGTQKVSLKKENIDKNKNLTQWKALADHFKLDLK
;
A
#
# COMPACT_ATOMS: atom_id res chain seq x y z
N MET A 1 -3.52 5.05 17.28
CA MET A 1 -3.83 6.47 17.10
C MET A 1 -3.57 7.20 18.43
N LYS A 2 -2.87 8.31 18.39
CA LYS A 2 -2.60 9.16 19.57
C LYS A 2 -3.83 10.05 19.84
N VAL A 3 -4.07 10.42 21.11
CA VAL A 3 -5.25 11.24 21.50
C VAL A 3 -5.32 12.55 20.70
N LYS A 4 -4.18 13.20 20.46
CA LYS A 4 -4.08 14.45 19.68
C LYS A 4 -4.50 14.32 18.21
N GLU A 5 -4.59 13.11 17.68
CA GLU A 5 -5.00 12.83 16.29
C GLU A 5 -6.51 12.68 16.14
N ILE A 6 -7.24 12.51 17.26
CA ILE A 6 -8.69 12.26 17.25
C ILE A 6 -9.48 13.42 16.64
N PRO A 7 -9.28 14.70 17.05
CA PRO A 7 -10.07 15.81 16.49
C PRO A 7 -9.90 15.94 14.97
N GLY A 8 -8.65 15.79 14.47
CA GLY A 8 -8.37 15.82 13.03
C GLY A 8 -9.04 14.66 12.29
N SER A 9 -8.98 13.45 12.85
CA SER A 9 -9.64 12.27 12.27
C SER A 9 -11.16 12.45 12.18
N VAL A 10 -11.79 12.96 13.23
CA VAL A 10 -13.25 13.22 13.27
C VAL A 10 -13.62 14.31 12.26
N TYR A 11 -12.91 15.44 12.25
CA TYR A 11 -13.18 16.53 11.32
C TYR A 11 -13.12 16.08 9.86
N HIS A 12 -12.01 15.43 9.47
CA HIS A 12 -11.86 14.94 8.08
C HIS A 12 -12.87 13.85 7.73
N THR A 13 -13.23 12.98 8.69
CA THR A 13 -14.28 11.97 8.49
C THR A 13 -15.63 12.62 8.20
N LEU A 14 -16.03 13.64 8.96
CA LEU A 14 -17.28 14.35 8.75
C LEU A 14 -17.28 15.09 7.40
N LYS A 15 -16.19 15.77 7.07
CA LYS A 15 -16.01 16.42 5.77
C LYS A 15 -16.17 15.44 4.61
N LEU A 16 -15.50 14.27 4.66
CA LEU A 16 -15.61 13.26 3.60
C LEU A 16 -17.02 12.65 3.52
N LYS A 17 -17.72 12.48 4.65
CA LYS A 17 -19.09 11.97 4.67
C LYS A 17 -20.09 12.98 4.07
N SER A 18 -19.84 14.29 4.14
CA SER A 18 -20.72 15.31 3.55
C SER A 18 -20.64 15.35 2.02
N LEU A 19 -19.60 14.78 1.40
CA LEU A 19 -19.51 14.68 -0.05
C LEU A 19 -20.59 13.74 -0.59
N LYS A 20 -21.29 14.15 -1.64
CA LYS A 20 -22.31 13.30 -2.30
C LYS A 20 -21.62 12.13 -3.00
N GLY A 21 -22.16 10.92 -2.82
CA GLY A 21 -21.61 9.72 -3.45
C GLY A 21 -21.56 9.80 -4.97
N LYS A 22 -22.57 10.38 -5.58
CA LYS A 22 -22.64 10.58 -7.06
C LYS A 22 -21.47 11.40 -7.60
N ASP A 23 -21.06 12.45 -6.88
CA ASP A 23 -19.95 13.32 -7.31
C ASP A 23 -18.59 12.61 -7.27
N LEU A 24 -18.50 11.52 -6.50
CA LEU A 24 -17.30 10.69 -6.36
C LEU A 24 -17.26 9.50 -7.32
N GLN A 25 -18.36 9.16 -7.98
CA GLN A 25 -18.46 7.99 -8.87
C GLN A 25 -17.97 8.26 -10.29
N THR A 26 -18.05 9.52 -10.73
CA THR A 26 -17.71 9.92 -12.10
C THR A 26 -16.21 10.13 -12.26
N LEU A 27 -15.64 9.55 -13.31
CA LEU A 27 -14.25 9.78 -13.67
C LEU A 27 -14.09 11.16 -14.30
N ARG A 28 -13.18 11.98 -13.78
CA ARG A 28 -12.87 13.30 -14.33
C ARG A 28 -11.96 13.16 -15.56
N ALA A 29 -12.12 14.07 -16.53
CA ALA A 29 -11.32 14.09 -17.74
C ALA A 29 -9.81 14.26 -17.48
N ASP A 30 -9.42 14.91 -16.37
CA ASP A 30 -8.05 15.18 -15.97
C ASP A 30 -7.46 14.13 -15.04
N HIS A 31 -8.00 12.89 -15.03
CA HIS A 31 -7.50 11.78 -14.22
C HIS A 31 -6.08 11.34 -14.62
N LEU A 32 -5.37 10.77 -13.67
CA LEU A 32 -4.04 10.15 -13.90
C LEU A 32 -4.20 8.71 -14.39
N PRO A 33 -3.29 8.22 -15.27
CA PRO A 33 -3.30 6.85 -15.78
C PRO A 33 -2.78 5.87 -14.72
N VAL A 34 -3.41 5.85 -13.56
CA VAL A 34 -3.00 5.10 -12.37
C VAL A 34 -4.16 4.27 -11.86
N ILE A 35 -3.88 3.04 -11.47
CA ILE A 35 -4.81 2.18 -10.74
C ILE A 35 -4.43 2.20 -9.26
N ILE A 36 -5.35 2.58 -8.39
CA ILE A 36 -5.16 2.47 -6.95
C ILE A 36 -5.73 1.13 -6.49
N SER A 37 -4.93 0.38 -5.75
CA SER A 37 -5.34 -0.93 -5.23
C SER A 37 -5.13 -1.03 -3.73
N LEU A 38 -6.16 -1.49 -3.03
CA LEU A 38 -6.11 -1.71 -1.60
C LEU A 38 -6.92 -2.94 -1.20
N THR A 39 -6.76 -3.36 0.04
CA THR A 39 -7.53 -4.45 0.65
C THR A 39 -8.03 -4.04 2.02
N SER A 40 -9.05 -4.72 2.53
CA SER A 40 -9.55 -4.53 3.89
C SER A 40 -9.85 -5.86 4.56
N ILE A 41 -10.14 -5.79 5.85
CA ILE A 41 -10.52 -6.93 6.70
C ILE A 41 -11.95 -6.76 7.22
N PRO A 42 -12.67 -7.84 7.58
CA PRO A 42 -14.07 -7.78 8.02
C PRO A 42 -14.33 -6.73 9.10
N SER A 43 -13.45 -6.61 10.09
CA SER A 43 -13.59 -5.66 11.20
C SER A 43 -13.51 -4.18 10.80
N ARG A 44 -13.02 -3.87 9.59
CA ARG A 44 -12.87 -2.51 9.07
C ARG A 44 -13.88 -2.16 7.96
N LEU A 45 -14.66 -3.12 7.44
CA LEU A 45 -15.57 -2.90 6.31
C LEU A 45 -16.52 -1.72 6.49
N HIS A 46 -17.01 -1.49 7.72
CA HIS A 46 -17.91 -0.38 8.03
C HIS A 46 -17.22 0.99 8.06
N LYS A 47 -15.88 1.05 7.97
CA LYS A 47 -15.09 2.29 8.00
C LYS A 47 -14.28 2.53 6.74
N VAL A 48 -13.94 1.49 5.96
CA VAL A 48 -13.11 1.62 4.76
C VAL A 48 -13.68 2.59 3.72
N HIS A 49 -15.01 2.81 3.73
CA HIS A 49 -15.63 3.82 2.86
C HIS A 49 -15.07 5.24 3.08
N ILE A 50 -14.49 5.54 4.25
CA ILE A 50 -13.86 6.84 4.54
C ILE A 50 -12.53 6.95 3.79
N THR A 51 -11.73 5.89 3.80
CA THR A 51 -10.51 5.78 2.97
C THR A 51 -10.83 5.93 1.49
N ILE A 52 -11.83 5.15 1.00
CA ILE A 52 -12.25 5.21 -0.41
C ILE A 52 -12.70 6.63 -0.79
N ARG A 53 -13.49 7.31 0.06
CA ARG A 53 -13.89 8.70 -0.19
C ARG A 53 -12.69 9.64 -0.29
N SER A 54 -11.67 9.48 0.57
CA SER A 54 -10.46 10.31 0.51
C SER A 54 -9.64 10.06 -0.77
N ILE A 55 -9.67 8.83 -1.29
CA ILE A 55 -9.00 8.45 -2.54
C ILE A 55 -9.79 8.98 -3.75
N LEU A 56 -11.10 8.89 -3.74
CA LEU A 56 -11.95 9.42 -4.82
C LEU A 56 -11.98 10.96 -4.85
N TYR A 57 -11.73 11.60 -3.71
CA TYR A 57 -11.69 13.06 -3.55
C TYR A 57 -10.26 13.62 -3.68
N GLN A 58 -9.43 13.09 -4.56
CA GLN A 58 -8.08 13.61 -4.80
C GLN A 58 -8.07 14.81 -5.77
N SER A 59 -7.03 15.68 -5.70
CA SER A 59 -6.78 16.78 -6.67
C SER A 59 -6.74 16.26 -8.11
N LYS A 60 -6.09 15.12 -8.30
CA LYS A 60 -6.10 14.31 -9.52
C LYS A 60 -6.65 12.94 -9.18
N GLN A 61 -7.69 12.49 -9.86
CA GLN A 61 -8.25 11.15 -9.66
C GLN A 61 -7.36 10.08 -10.30
N ALA A 62 -7.46 8.87 -9.77
CA ALA A 62 -6.97 7.68 -10.46
C ALA A 62 -7.94 7.25 -11.58
N LYS A 63 -7.42 6.62 -12.63
CA LYS A 63 -8.21 5.94 -13.69
C LYS A 63 -9.16 4.90 -13.09
N LYS A 64 -8.71 4.18 -12.06
CA LYS A 64 -9.47 3.13 -11.38
C LYS A 64 -9.02 2.99 -9.91
N VAL A 65 -9.96 2.64 -9.05
CA VAL A 65 -9.72 2.28 -7.64
C VAL A 65 -10.33 0.90 -7.40
N ILE A 66 -9.55 -0.05 -6.90
CA ILE A 66 -9.98 -1.43 -6.67
C ILE A 66 -9.82 -1.77 -5.19
N LEU A 67 -10.90 -2.19 -4.56
CA LEU A 67 -10.89 -2.76 -3.22
C LEU A 67 -11.00 -4.28 -3.32
N TRP A 68 -9.93 -4.99 -2.97
CA TRP A 68 -9.93 -6.44 -2.89
C TRP A 68 -10.42 -6.93 -1.54
N LEU A 69 -11.46 -7.74 -1.53
CA LEU A 69 -12.03 -8.34 -0.32
C LEU A 69 -12.01 -9.87 -0.40
N ASN A 70 -12.14 -10.51 0.76
CA ASN A 70 -12.35 -11.95 0.76
C ASN A 70 -13.77 -12.28 0.28
N GLU A 71 -13.95 -13.41 -0.41
CA GLU A 71 -15.25 -13.85 -0.93
C GLU A 71 -16.30 -13.99 0.17
N ASN A 72 -15.90 -14.40 1.37
CA ASN A 72 -16.77 -14.52 2.52
C ASN A 72 -17.39 -13.17 2.97
N ASP A 73 -16.77 -12.05 2.58
CA ASP A 73 -17.26 -10.72 2.92
C ASP A 73 -18.36 -10.21 1.97
N LYS A 74 -18.62 -10.89 0.85
CA LYS A 74 -19.49 -10.45 -0.24
C LYS A 74 -20.89 -10.06 0.23
N ASN A 75 -21.45 -10.79 1.17
CA ASN A 75 -22.79 -10.55 1.72
C ASN A 75 -22.81 -9.50 2.84
N HIS A 76 -21.64 -9.04 3.30
CA HIS A 76 -21.49 -8.13 4.44
C HIS A 76 -21.08 -6.70 4.06
N ILE A 77 -21.16 -6.35 2.77
CA ILE A 77 -20.74 -5.04 2.27
C ILE A 77 -21.73 -3.94 2.73
N PRO A 78 -21.26 -2.94 3.51
CA PRO A 78 -22.10 -1.85 3.98
C PRO A 78 -22.65 -0.97 2.84
N LYS A 79 -23.85 -0.42 3.02
CA LYS A 79 -24.45 0.54 2.06
C LYS A 79 -23.52 1.74 1.79
N SER A 80 -22.83 2.24 2.84
CA SER A 80 -21.88 3.36 2.75
C SER A 80 -20.70 3.10 1.82
N LEU A 81 -20.36 1.83 1.59
CA LEU A 81 -19.32 1.42 0.64
C LEU A 81 -19.93 1.13 -0.74
N LYS A 82 -21.05 0.40 -0.80
CA LYS A 82 -21.74 0.09 -2.07
C LYS A 82 -22.12 1.35 -2.88
N ILE A 83 -22.55 2.41 -2.20
CA ILE A 83 -22.94 3.67 -2.84
C ILE A 83 -21.76 4.38 -3.54
N LEU A 84 -20.51 4.00 -3.29
CA LEU A 84 -19.33 4.58 -3.93
C LEU A 84 -18.95 3.84 -5.21
N CYS A 85 -19.46 2.62 -5.42
CA CYS A 85 -19.18 1.85 -6.63
C CYS A 85 -19.74 2.57 -7.86
N GLY A 86 -18.94 2.62 -8.92
CA GLY A 86 -19.27 3.30 -10.16
C GLY A 86 -18.14 3.15 -11.18
N GLU A 87 -17.99 4.13 -12.05
CA GLU A 87 -16.98 4.11 -13.11
C GLU A 87 -15.55 4.03 -12.56
N THR A 88 -15.27 4.81 -11.52
CA THR A 88 -13.92 4.92 -10.94
C THR A 88 -13.62 3.86 -9.89
N PHE A 89 -14.60 3.42 -9.08
CA PHE A 89 -14.39 2.52 -7.95
C PHE A 89 -15.17 1.23 -8.08
N GLU A 90 -14.49 0.12 -7.84
CA GLU A 90 -15.09 -1.22 -7.80
C GLU A 90 -14.58 -2.06 -6.63
N ILE A 91 -15.39 -3.05 -6.22
CA ILE A 91 -15.03 -4.07 -5.24
C ILE A 91 -14.84 -5.39 -5.98
N ARG A 92 -13.69 -6.02 -5.77
CA ARG A 92 -13.38 -7.36 -6.31
C ARG A 92 -13.18 -8.35 -5.18
N TYR A 93 -13.38 -9.61 -5.47
CA TYR A 93 -13.36 -10.68 -4.50
C TYR A 93 -12.36 -11.77 -4.87
N THR A 94 -11.76 -12.38 -3.84
CA THR A 94 -10.79 -13.46 -3.95
C THR A 94 -10.87 -14.35 -2.70
N PRO A 95 -10.59 -15.65 -2.79
CA PRO A 95 -10.48 -16.50 -1.61
C PRO A 95 -9.29 -16.15 -0.71
N LEU A 96 -8.31 -15.37 -1.21
CA LEU A 96 -7.11 -15.01 -0.47
C LEU A 96 -7.41 -14.07 0.69
N THR A 97 -6.88 -14.36 1.88
CA THR A 97 -7.03 -13.53 3.08
C THR A 97 -5.86 -12.59 3.34
N SER A 98 -4.69 -12.84 2.73
CA SER A 98 -3.46 -12.06 2.91
C SER A 98 -3.51 -10.68 2.27
N SER A 99 -2.73 -9.72 2.80
CA SER A 99 -2.56 -8.36 2.26
C SER A 99 -1.93 -8.33 0.86
N HIS A 100 -1.22 -9.38 0.47
CA HIS A 100 -0.63 -9.53 -0.87
C HIS A 100 -1.65 -9.36 -2.00
N LYS A 101 -2.91 -9.74 -1.76
CA LYS A 101 -3.99 -9.70 -2.77
C LYS A 101 -4.18 -8.31 -3.38
N LYS A 102 -3.87 -7.23 -2.63
CA LYS A 102 -4.02 -5.86 -3.15
C LYS A 102 -3.13 -5.60 -4.37
N LEU A 103 -1.92 -6.17 -4.42
CA LEU A 103 -1.03 -5.96 -5.56
C LEU A 103 -1.00 -7.15 -6.52
N ILE A 104 -0.92 -8.39 -6.04
CA ILE A 104 -0.84 -9.60 -6.89
C ILE A 104 -1.98 -9.61 -7.92
N HIS A 105 -3.23 -9.59 -7.48
CA HIS A 105 -4.36 -9.68 -8.40
C HIS A 105 -4.51 -8.44 -9.30
N THR A 106 -4.00 -7.28 -8.85
CA THR A 106 -4.02 -6.09 -9.69
C THR A 106 -2.95 -6.16 -10.78
N LEU A 107 -1.77 -6.72 -10.49
CA LEU A 107 -0.73 -7.00 -11.50
C LEU A 107 -1.21 -8.01 -12.56
N GLU A 108 -1.94 -9.05 -12.14
CA GLU A 108 -2.51 -10.05 -13.06
C GLU A 108 -3.51 -9.43 -14.03
N LEU A 109 -4.33 -8.50 -13.57
CA LEU A 109 -5.38 -7.86 -14.39
C LEU A 109 -4.88 -6.67 -15.22
N TYR A 110 -3.86 -5.99 -14.74
CA TYR A 110 -3.36 -4.73 -15.29
C TYR A 110 -1.82 -4.71 -15.35
N PRO A 111 -1.20 -5.63 -16.10
CA PRO A 111 0.26 -5.83 -16.11
C PRO A 111 1.04 -4.65 -16.70
N ASP A 112 0.39 -3.82 -17.51
CA ASP A 112 0.99 -2.69 -18.21
C ASP A 112 0.55 -1.33 -17.64
N ASP A 113 -0.21 -1.32 -16.54
CA ASP A 113 -0.65 -0.07 -15.87
C ASP A 113 0.27 0.30 -14.70
N ILE A 114 0.29 1.59 -14.35
CA ILE A 114 0.90 2.07 -13.11
C ILE A 114 -0.04 1.74 -11.96
N ILE A 115 0.45 1.03 -10.94
CA ILE A 115 -0.34 0.64 -9.78
C ILE A 115 0.16 1.38 -8.54
N VAL A 116 -0.75 1.96 -7.77
CA VAL A 116 -0.48 2.53 -6.45
C VAL A 116 -1.20 1.69 -5.40
N THR A 117 -0.46 1.12 -4.46
CA THR A 117 -1.06 0.44 -3.30
C THR A 117 -1.15 1.36 -2.10
N CYS A 118 -2.14 1.15 -1.26
CA CYS A 118 -2.32 1.88 -0.01
C CYS A 118 -3.09 1.04 1.02
N ASP A 119 -3.19 1.52 2.27
CA ASP A 119 -3.88 0.83 3.35
C ASP A 119 -5.30 1.37 3.58
N ASP A 120 -6.16 0.59 4.23
CA ASP A 120 -7.61 0.80 4.37
C ASP A 120 -8.03 1.62 5.60
N ASP A 121 -7.08 2.04 6.44
CA ASP A 121 -7.35 2.61 7.75
C ASP A 121 -6.86 4.05 7.95
N PHE A 122 -6.56 4.73 6.80
CA PHE A 122 -6.13 6.11 6.75
C PHE A 122 -7.01 6.99 5.85
N ILE A 123 -7.02 8.28 6.14
CA ILE A 123 -7.52 9.34 5.27
C ILE A 123 -6.30 9.91 4.52
N TYR A 124 -6.31 9.79 3.21
CA TYR A 124 -5.25 10.29 2.34
C TYR A 124 -5.44 11.78 2.05
N ASN A 125 -4.35 12.53 2.06
CA ASN A 125 -4.34 13.97 1.77
C ASN A 125 -4.86 14.25 0.34
N TYR A 126 -5.50 15.39 0.12
CA TYR A 126 -6.08 15.81 -1.17
C TYR A 126 -5.07 15.76 -2.33
N TYR A 127 -3.79 16.03 -2.09
CA TYR A 127 -2.72 16.00 -3.10
C TYR A 127 -1.87 14.73 -3.10
N TRP A 128 -2.29 13.68 -2.37
CA TRP A 128 -1.47 12.48 -2.16
C TRP A 128 -1.11 11.77 -3.48
N LEU A 129 -2.09 11.51 -4.34
CA LEU A 129 -1.86 10.82 -5.60
C LEU A 129 -1.06 11.67 -6.59
N GLU A 130 -1.38 12.97 -6.69
CA GLU A 130 -0.67 13.91 -7.57
C GLU A 130 0.82 13.98 -7.20
N LYS A 131 1.14 14.04 -5.91
CA LYS A 131 2.53 14.15 -5.44
C LYS A 131 3.34 12.89 -5.71
N ILE A 132 2.81 11.70 -5.40
CA ILE A 132 3.54 10.45 -5.69
C ILE A 132 3.70 10.25 -7.21
N TYR A 133 2.72 10.64 -8.00
CA TYR A 133 2.80 10.57 -9.46
C TYR A 133 3.83 11.54 -10.03
N LYS A 134 3.95 12.76 -9.50
CA LYS A 134 5.02 13.70 -9.88
C LYS A 134 6.42 13.14 -9.62
N GLN A 135 6.60 12.41 -8.52
CA GLN A 135 7.88 11.73 -8.24
C GLN A 135 8.14 10.59 -9.24
N HIS A 136 7.11 9.84 -9.62
CA HIS A 136 7.23 8.82 -10.67
C HIS A 136 7.69 9.42 -12.01
N LEU A 137 7.20 10.59 -12.41
CA LEU A 137 7.64 11.25 -13.64
C LEU A 137 9.14 11.60 -13.65
N GLN A 138 9.74 11.82 -12.47
CA GLN A 138 11.19 12.03 -12.31
C GLN A 138 12.00 10.73 -12.35
N HIS A 139 11.38 9.61 -11.95
CA HIS A 139 11.98 8.28 -11.88
C HIS A 139 11.06 7.22 -12.48
N PRO A 140 10.81 7.25 -13.81
CA PRO A 140 9.71 6.51 -14.43
C PRO A 140 9.84 4.98 -14.37
N LYS A 141 11.03 4.47 -14.14
CA LYS A 141 11.28 3.01 -14.01
C LYS A 141 11.37 2.54 -12.55
N ALA A 142 11.40 3.45 -11.60
CA ALA A 142 11.60 3.13 -10.20
C ALA A 142 10.30 2.99 -9.43
N ILE A 143 10.29 2.15 -8.40
CA ILE A 143 9.23 2.09 -7.40
C ILE A 143 9.36 3.30 -6.48
N ILE A 144 8.26 4.01 -6.23
CA ILE A 144 8.24 5.20 -5.38
C ILE A 144 7.46 4.90 -4.10
N GLY A 145 8.10 5.01 -2.94
CA GLY A 145 7.46 4.89 -1.63
C GLY A 145 7.33 6.24 -0.94
N ASN A 146 6.14 6.62 -0.47
CA ASN A 146 5.99 7.81 0.37
C ASN A 146 6.64 7.63 1.75
N PHE A 147 6.69 6.41 2.24
CA PHE A 147 7.35 6.04 3.47
C PHE A 147 8.27 4.85 3.24
N THR A 148 9.52 4.94 3.70
CA THR A 148 10.51 3.89 3.49
C THR A 148 11.27 3.57 4.77
N ARG A 149 11.87 2.41 4.80
CA ARG A 149 12.89 2.01 5.76
C ARG A 149 14.14 1.53 5.02
N GLN A 150 15.27 1.59 5.67
CA GLN A 150 16.50 0.99 5.20
C GLN A 150 16.71 -0.36 5.89
N ILE A 151 16.81 -1.43 5.11
CA ILE A 151 17.25 -2.74 5.59
C ILE A 151 18.71 -2.60 6.03
N GLN A 152 19.00 -2.94 7.28
CA GLN A 152 20.34 -2.73 7.85
C GLN A 152 21.00 -4.03 8.31
N TYR A 153 22.30 -4.07 8.10
CA TYR A 153 23.19 -5.13 8.53
C TYR A 153 24.23 -4.53 9.48
N ASP A 154 24.80 -5.35 10.37
CA ASP A 154 25.96 -4.98 11.19
C ASP A 154 27.27 -5.08 10.39
N ALA A 155 28.39 -4.78 11.04
CA ALA A 155 29.73 -4.83 10.44
C ALA A 155 30.12 -6.24 9.96
N ASP A 156 29.58 -7.27 10.60
CA ASP A 156 29.83 -8.68 10.28
C ASP A 156 28.89 -9.19 9.16
N GLY A 157 27.98 -8.35 8.67
CA GLY A 157 27.03 -8.70 7.62
C GLY A 157 25.75 -9.40 8.15
N ASN A 158 25.49 -9.41 9.46
CA ASN A 158 24.27 -9.96 10.02
C ASN A 158 23.13 -8.95 9.93
N LEU A 159 21.96 -9.42 9.56
CA LEU A 159 20.75 -8.60 9.46
C LEU A 159 20.34 -8.09 10.85
N LEU A 160 20.21 -6.77 10.99
CA LEU A 160 19.74 -6.13 12.22
C LEU A 160 18.24 -6.33 12.42
N GLN A 161 17.81 -6.26 13.70
CA GLN A 161 16.38 -6.30 14.03
C GLN A 161 15.61 -5.19 13.32
N TYR A 162 14.38 -5.47 12.88
CA TYR A 162 13.54 -4.54 12.12
C TYR A 162 13.38 -3.16 12.81
N LYS A 163 13.34 -3.10 14.14
CA LYS A 163 13.27 -1.82 14.90
C LYS A 163 14.49 -0.92 14.69
N LYS A 164 15.62 -1.49 14.28
CA LYS A 164 16.86 -0.75 13.99
C LYS A 164 16.95 -0.29 12.53
N TRP A 165 16.05 -0.74 11.66
CA TRP A 165 16.01 -0.25 10.29
C TRP A 165 15.58 1.21 10.28
N THR A 166 16.43 2.07 9.75
CA THR A 166 16.26 3.53 9.80
C THR A 166 15.31 4.04 8.71
N HIS A 167 14.99 5.32 8.79
CA HIS A 167 14.21 6.05 7.77
C HIS A 167 15.09 6.98 6.92
N GLN A 168 16.40 6.92 7.10
CA GLN A 168 17.35 7.68 6.30
C GLN A 168 17.45 7.08 4.91
N GLN A 169 17.69 7.93 3.91
CA GLN A 169 18.00 7.46 2.56
C GLN A 169 19.47 7.03 2.52
N PRO A 170 19.76 5.76 2.23
CA PRO A 170 21.12 5.29 2.06
C PRO A 170 21.65 5.61 0.67
N ASP A 171 22.97 5.63 0.54
CA ASP A 171 23.65 5.64 -0.77
C ASP A 171 23.33 4.36 -1.56
N ASN A 172 23.26 3.22 -0.86
CA ASN A 172 22.85 1.95 -1.45
C ASN A 172 21.32 1.80 -1.52
N LYS A 173 20.77 2.07 -2.68
CA LYS A 173 19.32 2.00 -2.93
C LYS A 173 18.74 0.58 -2.89
N LYS A 174 19.57 -0.46 -3.02
CA LYS A 174 19.12 -1.86 -2.86
C LYS A 174 18.56 -2.11 -1.47
N THR A 175 18.98 -1.37 -0.45
CA THR A 175 18.49 -1.54 0.93
C THR A 175 17.19 -0.81 1.24
N ILE A 176 16.69 0.06 0.34
CA ILE A 176 15.43 0.80 0.58
C ILE A 176 14.23 -0.13 0.46
N LEU A 177 13.45 -0.22 1.54
CA LEU A 177 12.17 -0.91 1.62
C LEU A 177 11.05 0.13 1.64
N ALA A 178 10.19 0.15 0.62
CA ALA A 178 8.96 0.92 0.65
C ALA A 178 7.93 0.27 1.58
N ILE A 179 7.18 1.07 2.33
CA ILE A 179 6.16 0.64 3.31
C ILE A 179 4.78 1.09 2.84
N GLY A 180 3.84 0.16 2.74
CA GLY A 180 2.53 0.35 2.12
C GLY A 180 1.64 1.40 2.75
N ALA A 181 1.80 1.68 4.05
CA ALA A 181 0.88 2.55 4.80
C ALA A 181 0.68 3.95 4.18
N GLU A 182 1.75 4.60 3.70
CA GLU A 182 1.68 5.94 3.09
C GLU A 182 1.48 5.90 1.57
N GLY A 183 1.50 4.70 0.98
CA GLY A 183 1.36 4.46 -0.46
C GLY A 183 2.67 4.15 -1.15
N ILE A 184 2.60 3.19 -2.08
CA ILE A 184 3.71 2.78 -2.94
C ILE A 184 3.22 2.76 -4.39
N LEU A 185 3.95 3.42 -5.29
CA LEU A 185 3.71 3.40 -6.71
C LEU A 185 4.67 2.40 -7.38
N TYR A 186 4.08 1.51 -8.16
CA TYR A 186 4.76 0.50 -8.95
C TYR A 186 4.58 0.79 -10.44
N PRO A 187 5.63 1.15 -11.18
CA PRO A 187 5.58 1.21 -12.64
C PRO A 187 5.32 -0.18 -13.25
N PRO A 188 4.83 -0.27 -14.48
CA PRO A 188 4.73 -1.53 -15.20
C PRO A 188 6.08 -2.26 -15.22
N LYS A 189 6.04 -3.59 -15.06
CA LYS A 189 7.23 -4.47 -15.13
C LYS A 189 8.33 -4.13 -14.10
N SER A 190 7.98 -3.43 -13.02
CA SER A 190 8.92 -3.09 -11.94
C SER A 190 9.17 -4.23 -10.95
N LEU A 191 8.46 -5.32 -11.06
CA LEU A 191 8.61 -6.51 -10.22
C LEU A 191 8.90 -7.73 -11.09
N SER A 192 9.66 -8.68 -10.54
CA SER A 192 9.87 -9.98 -11.18
C SER A 192 8.54 -10.67 -11.48
N PRO A 193 8.40 -11.43 -12.58
CA PRO A 193 7.19 -12.23 -12.88
C PRO A 193 6.74 -13.14 -11.74
N ILE A 194 7.67 -13.61 -10.89
CA ILE A 194 7.36 -14.42 -9.69
C ILE A 194 6.54 -13.61 -8.65
N ALA A 195 6.43 -12.29 -8.79
CA ALA A 195 5.68 -11.45 -7.85
C ALA A 195 4.22 -11.90 -7.65
N THR A 196 3.63 -12.57 -8.64
CA THR A 196 2.25 -13.10 -8.59
C THR A 196 2.15 -14.53 -8.06
N ASP A 197 3.27 -15.21 -7.77
CA ASP A 197 3.25 -16.51 -7.12
C ASP A 197 2.82 -16.40 -5.66
N ILE A 198 1.51 -16.53 -5.44
CA ILE A 198 0.92 -16.38 -4.11
C ILE A 198 1.33 -17.51 -3.15
N ASN A 199 1.55 -18.72 -3.65
CA ASN A 199 1.93 -19.85 -2.82
C ASN A 199 3.31 -19.60 -2.21
N LEU A 200 4.27 -19.23 -3.04
CA LEU A 200 5.62 -18.89 -2.60
C LEU A 200 5.64 -17.64 -1.71
N ALA A 201 4.83 -16.64 -2.02
CA ALA A 201 4.69 -15.44 -1.18
C ALA A 201 4.19 -15.78 0.22
N LEU A 202 3.19 -16.67 0.34
CA LEU A 202 2.65 -17.09 1.63
C LEU A 202 3.59 -18.04 2.40
N GLU A 203 4.42 -18.80 1.70
CA GLU A 203 5.46 -19.64 2.31
C GLU A 203 6.56 -18.80 2.95
N LEU A 204 7.13 -17.84 2.19
CA LEU A 204 8.31 -17.08 2.61
C LEU A 204 7.99 -15.84 3.45
N ALA A 205 6.89 -15.14 3.12
CA ALA A 205 6.52 -13.87 3.75
C ALA A 205 5.00 -13.76 4.01
N PRO A 206 4.37 -14.70 4.76
CA PRO A 206 2.91 -14.83 4.87
C PRO A 206 2.18 -13.58 5.37
N LYS A 207 2.87 -12.66 6.08
CA LYS A 207 2.29 -11.46 6.71
C LYS A 207 3.03 -10.17 6.39
N ALA A 208 3.98 -10.20 5.46
CA ALA A 208 4.83 -9.05 5.12
C ALA A 208 4.91 -8.86 3.60
N ASP A 209 3.78 -8.44 3.02
CA ASP A 209 3.68 -8.14 1.60
C ASP A 209 4.73 -7.11 1.12
N ASP A 210 5.03 -6.09 1.93
CA ASP A 210 6.09 -5.11 1.62
C ASP A 210 7.47 -5.79 1.41
N LEU A 211 7.79 -6.81 2.22
CA LEU A 211 9.05 -7.56 2.10
C LEU A 211 9.06 -8.46 0.87
N TRP A 212 7.93 -9.11 0.57
CA TRP A 212 7.76 -9.89 -0.65
C TRP A 212 8.02 -9.04 -1.89
N PHE A 213 7.31 -7.91 -2.02
CA PHE A 213 7.47 -7.03 -3.18
C PHE A 213 8.85 -6.36 -3.25
N LYS A 214 9.50 -6.14 -2.10
CA LYS A 214 10.91 -5.71 -2.07
C LYS A 214 11.83 -6.77 -2.66
N ALA A 215 11.67 -8.04 -2.31
CA ALA A 215 12.45 -9.12 -2.91
C ALA A 215 12.21 -9.22 -4.43
N MET A 216 10.97 -9.09 -4.87
CA MET A 216 10.60 -9.10 -6.30
C MET A 216 11.17 -7.90 -7.08
N ALA A 217 11.26 -6.73 -6.45
CA ALA A 217 11.92 -5.56 -7.04
C ALA A 217 13.43 -5.79 -7.20
N LEU A 218 14.08 -6.39 -6.20
CA LEU A 218 15.52 -6.74 -6.28
C LEU A 218 15.80 -7.75 -7.38
N LEU A 219 14.98 -8.79 -7.51
CA LEU A 219 15.12 -9.79 -8.59
C LEU A 219 14.92 -9.18 -9.98
N GLN A 220 14.09 -8.15 -10.09
CA GLN A 220 13.87 -7.39 -11.33
C GLN A 220 14.97 -6.37 -11.60
N GLY A 221 15.84 -6.07 -10.62
CA GLY A 221 16.82 -4.99 -10.71
C GLY A 221 16.21 -3.60 -10.62
N THR A 222 14.99 -3.48 -10.07
CA THR A 222 14.28 -2.21 -9.95
C THR A 222 14.69 -1.45 -8.70
N GLU A 223 15.09 -0.19 -8.88
CA GLU A 223 15.38 0.72 -7.76
C GLU A 223 14.11 1.16 -7.02
N VAL A 224 14.28 1.43 -5.73
CA VAL A 224 13.23 2.01 -4.88
C VAL A 224 13.68 3.38 -4.41
N PHE A 225 12.81 4.39 -4.56
CA PHE A 225 13.05 5.74 -4.08
C PHE A 225 12.01 6.15 -3.04
N GLN A 226 12.46 6.91 -2.06
CA GLN A 226 11.53 7.63 -1.19
C GLN A 226 11.10 8.93 -1.86
N ALA A 227 9.80 9.19 -1.85
CA ALA A 227 9.27 10.47 -2.32
C ALA A 227 9.79 11.64 -1.47
N THR A 228 10.35 12.66 -2.12
CA THR A 228 10.88 13.87 -1.47
C THR A 228 9.77 14.88 -1.15
N ASP A 229 8.81 15.05 -2.05
CA ASP A 229 7.62 15.90 -1.84
C ASP A 229 6.40 15.03 -1.53
N LYS A 230 6.27 14.59 -0.27
CA LYS A 230 5.10 13.85 0.18
C LYS A 230 4.17 14.72 1.04
N PRO A 231 2.85 14.46 1.03
CA PRO A 231 1.94 15.15 1.93
C PRO A 231 2.30 14.90 3.40
N LYS A 232 2.17 15.90 4.24
CA LYS A 232 2.38 15.75 5.68
C LYS A 232 1.32 14.83 6.28
N GLY A 233 1.80 13.76 6.93
CA GLY A 233 1.07 12.90 7.85
C GLY A 233 -0.20 12.22 7.32
N LEU A 234 -0.25 10.92 7.50
CA LEU A 234 -1.50 10.16 7.38
C LEU A 234 -2.40 10.46 8.57
N ILE A 235 -3.69 10.60 8.31
CA ILE A 235 -4.69 10.75 9.36
C ILE A 235 -5.35 9.39 9.58
N PRO A 236 -5.06 8.70 10.70
CA PRO A 236 -5.69 7.40 10.96
C PRO A 236 -7.18 7.58 11.19
N ILE A 237 -8.00 6.68 10.65
CA ILE A 237 -9.44 6.66 10.90
C ILE A 237 -9.69 6.19 12.33
N PHE A 238 -10.51 6.95 13.07
CA PHE A 238 -10.81 6.65 14.46
C PHE A 238 -11.39 5.23 14.63
N GLY A 239 -10.74 4.43 15.52
CA GLY A 239 -11.19 3.09 15.90
C GLY A 239 -10.85 1.98 14.89
N THR A 240 -9.96 2.20 13.91
CA THR A 240 -9.46 1.15 13.00
C THR A 240 -8.14 0.52 13.46
N GLN A 241 -7.40 1.21 14.33
CA GLN A 241 -6.03 0.84 14.72
C GLN A 241 -5.94 -0.28 15.79
N LYS A 242 -7.09 -0.84 16.24
CA LYS A 242 -7.12 -1.91 17.26
C LYS A 242 -6.54 -3.23 16.72
N VAL A 243 -6.80 -3.54 15.46
CA VAL A 243 -6.28 -4.70 14.75
C VAL A 243 -5.21 -4.23 13.77
N SER A 244 -3.96 -4.54 14.04
CA SER A 244 -2.82 -4.10 13.22
C SER A 244 -1.78 -5.21 13.14
N LEU A 245 -1.30 -5.50 11.93
CA LEU A 245 -0.17 -6.41 11.68
C LEU A 245 1.12 -5.93 12.35
N LYS A 246 1.21 -4.65 12.73
CA LYS A 246 2.36 -4.08 13.43
C LYS A 246 2.74 -4.86 14.68
N LYS A 247 1.76 -5.27 15.50
CA LYS A 247 2.01 -6.02 16.74
C LYS A 247 2.68 -7.38 16.47
N GLU A 248 2.31 -8.06 15.39
CA GLU A 248 2.89 -9.33 15.03
C GLU A 248 4.24 -9.18 14.30
N ASN A 249 4.27 -8.33 13.30
CA ASN A 249 5.43 -8.21 12.41
C ASN A 249 6.61 -7.49 13.06
N ILE A 250 6.34 -6.45 13.86
CA ILE A 250 7.39 -5.64 14.48
C ILE A 250 7.71 -6.12 15.90
N ASP A 251 6.68 -6.29 16.75
CA ASP A 251 6.91 -6.58 18.16
C ASP A 251 7.38 -8.01 18.41
N LYS A 252 6.99 -8.97 17.54
CA LYS A 252 7.45 -10.37 17.58
C LYS A 252 8.59 -10.68 16.57
N ASN A 253 9.24 -9.66 16.01
CA ASN A 253 10.34 -9.79 15.04
C ASN A 253 10.04 -10.66 13.79
N LYS A 254 8.77 -10.87 13.44
CA LYS A 254 8.40 -11.70 12.27
C LYS A 254 8.90 -11.12 10.95
N ASN A 255 9.05 -9.79 10.83
CA ASN A 255 9.66 -9.19 9.65
C ASN A 255 11.11 -9.65 9.45
N LEU A 256 11.88 -9.80 10.51
CA LEU A 256 13.25 -10.31 10.43
C LEU A 256 13.28 -11.73 9.86
N THR A 257 12.44 -12.62 10.39
CA THR A 257 12.36 -14.02 9.96
C THR A 257 11.94 -14.12 8.50
N GLN A 258 10.89 -13.38 8.10
CA GLN A 258 10.39 -13.38 6.74
C GLN A 258 11.41 -12.80 5.75
N TRP A 259 12.13 -11.73 6.13
CA TRP A 259 13.18 -11.19 5.28
C TRP A 259 14.35 -12.18 5.11
N LYS A 260 14.78 -12.86 6.18
CA LYS A 260 15.80 -13.91 6.09
C LYS A 260 15.37 -15.02 5.12
N ALA A 261 14.14 -15.53 5.28
CA ALA A 261 13.61 -16.57 4.38
C ALA A 261 13.65 -16.14 2.91
N LEU A 262 13.25 -14.90 2.61
CA LEU A 262 13.32 -14.34 1.25
C LEU A 262 14.77 -14.21 0.76
N ALA A 263 15.66 -13.66 1.59
CA ALA A 263 17.05 -13.42 1.23
C ALA A 263 17.80 -14.73 0.98
N ASP A 264 17.57 -15.74 1.81
CA ASP A 264 18.19 -17.06 1.68
C ASP A 264 17.66 -17.81 0.44
N HIS A 265 16.33 -17.81 0.23
CA HIS A 265 15.69 -18.50 -0.89
C HIS A 265 16.15 -17.94 -2.24
N PHE A 266 16.14 -16.62 -2.39
CA PHE A 266 16.49 -15.94 -3.65
C PHE A 266 17.96 -15.54 -3.75
N LYS A 267 18.78 -15.85 -2.74
CA LYS A 267 20.21 -15.46 -2.67
C LYS A 267 20.39 -13.95 -2.93
N LEU A 268 19.57 -13.12 -2.25
CA LEU A 268 19.55 -11.68 -2.46
C LEU A 268 20.83 -11.05 -1.91
N ASP A 269 21.58 -10.37 -2.78
CA ASP A 269 22.73 -9.55 -2.41
C ASP A 269 22.33 -8.07 -2.33
N LEU A 270 22.47 -7.51 -1.14
CA LEU A 270 22.21 -6.08 -0.85
C LEU A 270 23.49 -5.26 -0.67
N LYS A 271 24.65 -5.88 -0.87
CA LYS A 271 25.96 -5.19 -0.82
C LYS A 271 26.26 -4.42 -2.10
#